data_1ff09c5083cd5eac271d5488e3ebb094
#
_entry.id   1ff09c5083cd5eac271d5488e3ebb094
#
_cell.length_a   1.000
_cell.length_b   1.000
_cell.length_c   1.000
_cell.angle_alpha   90.00
_cell.angle_beta   90.00
_cell.angle_gamma   90.00
#
_symmetry.space_group_name_H-M   'P 1'
#
loop_
_entity.id
_entity.type
_entity.pdbx_description
1 polymer ?
#
loop_
_entity_poly.entity_id
_entity_poly.type
_entity_poly.pdbx_seq_one_letter_code
_entity_poly.pdbx_strand_id
1 'polypeptide(L)'
;MNPLHALPASASATARRTRVRWLVLAVLFAVTTINYADRAAIAIAGPALARSMHLTHVQMGFIFSAFGWSYVVAQLPGGWLLDRFGSRIVYAFSIFFWSLFTLLQGGIGFFGGAAAFALLFGLRFLVGAAEAPSFPANSRIVSTWFPAPERGTASAIFNAAQYAATVVFAPLMGWLVHAFGWQSVFAVMGVLGFALVLVWNRTMYDPKDHPGINRAELDYLTEGGALVNIDQAIGGRNGGPSLHHVKALLRNRMLVGVYVAQYCINALTYFFITWFPVYLVQARGMSILNAGLVASIPAVCGFLGGILGGVVSDALLRQGRSLSVARKVPIVIGMLLSMSMIVCNYTDSHVLVVVFMALSFFGKGLGALGWAVNADTAPRQIAGLSGALLNTCGNLSSITTPIAIGYIVDRSGSFNGALVYVVAHALVAVICYLFVVGEIRRVELQ
;
A
#
# COMPACT_ATOMS: atom_id res chain seq x y z
N MET A 1 -41.61 55.96 -19.98
CA MET A 1 -40.32 55.63 -20.53
C MET A 1 -39.33 55.61 -19.39
N ASN A 2 -38.95 54.40 -18.94
CA ASN A 2 -38.02 54.22 -17.85
C ASN A 2 -36.84 53.40 -18.41
N PRO A 3 -35.59 53.87 -18.43
CA PRO A 3 -34.46 53.10 -18.91
C PRO A 3 -34.04 52.12 -17.84
N LEU A 4 -34.17 50.82 -18.16
CA LEU A 4 -33.59 49.72 -17.45
C LEU A 4 -32.07 49.90 -17.35
N HIS A 5 -31.55 50.17 -16.18
CA HIS A 5 -30.13 50.04 -15.87
C HIS A 5 -29.70 48.57 -16.06
N ALA A 6 -29.04 48.27 -17.18
CA ALA A 6 -28.28 47.10 -17.37
C ALA A 6 -27.12 47.12 -16.36
N LEU A 7 -27.16 46.24 -15.36
CA LEU A 7 -26.02 45.97 -14.49
C LEU A 7 -24.87 45.46 -15.40
N PRO A 8 -23.66 45.97 -15.28
CA PRO A 8 -22.55 45.43 -16.02
C PRO A 8 -22.31 43.98 -15.61
N ALA A 9 -22.41 43.06 -16.57
CA ALA A 9 -21.90 41.71 -16.40
C ALA A 9 -20.45 41.85 -15.96
N SER A 10 -20.17 41.53 -14.71
CA SER A 10 -18.80 41.47 -14.19
C SER A 10 -18.04 40.47 -15.07
N ALA A 11 -17.21 41.01 -15.96
CA ALA A 11 -16.18 40.25 -16.61
C ALA A 11 -15.31 39.64 -15.51
N SER A 12 -15.62 38.42 -15.08
CA SER A 12 -14.69 37.62 -14.31
C SER A 12 -13.54 37.34 -15.26
N ALA A 13 -12.55 38.25 -15.24
CA ALA A 13 -11.25 38.00 -15.82
C ALA A 13 -10.89 36.55 -15.43
N THR A 14 -10.60 35.70 -16.41
CA THR A 14 -10.21 34.30 -16.22
C THR A 14 -8.90 34.26 -15.41
N ALA A 15 -9.01 34.46 -14.11
CA ALA A 15 -7.87 34.41 -13.22
C ALA A 15 -7.27 33.00 -13.38
N ARG A 16 -6.01 32.94 -13.77
CA ARG A 16 -5.28 31.68 -13.93
C ARG A 16 -5.37 30.91 -12.64
N ARG A 17 -5.91 29.68 -12.69
CA ARG A 17 -6.02 28.79 -11.52
C ARG A 17 -4.65 28.56 -10.91
N THR A 18 -4.55 28.63 -9.58
CA THR A 18 -3.40 28.10 -8.85
C THR A 18 -3.33 26.59 -9.03
N ARG A 19 -2.20 25.98 -8.66
CA ARG A 19 -1.98 24.53 -8.79
C ARG A 19 -1.74 23.89 -7.44
N VAL A 20 -2.40 24.38 -6.41
CA VAL A 20 -2.20 23.94 -5.02
C VAL A 20 -2.55 22.45 -4.86
N ARG A 21 -3.59 21.96 -5.54
CA ARG A 21 -3.94 20.54 -5.49
C ARG A 21 -2.81 19.62 -5.91
N TRP A 22 -1.96 20.03 -6.85
CA TRP A 22 -0.80 19.26 -7.29
C TRP A 22 0.34 19.27 -6.26
N LEU A 23 0.51 20.39 -5.54
CA LEU A 23 1.42 20.45 -4.39
C LEU A 23 0.97 19.48 -3.29
N VAL A 24 -0.32 19.48 -2.95
CA VAL A 24 -0.92 18.55 -1.99
C VAL A 24 -0.67 17.10 -2.43
N LEU A 25 -0.86 16.79 -3.72
CA LEU A 25 -0.58 15.45 -4.25
C LEU A 25 0.91 15.07 -4.16
N ALA A 26 1.81 16.00 -4.43
CA ALA A 26 3.24 15.76 -4.31
C ALA A 26 3.64 15.48 -2.85
N VAL A 27 3.04 16.18 -1.88
CA VAL A 27 3.24 15.90 -0.45
C VAL A 27 2.67 14.54 -0.07
N LEU A 28 1.46 14.18 -0.55
CA LEU A 28 0.89 12.84 -0.34
C LEU A 28 1.78 11.74 -0.92
N PHE A 29 2.32 11.96 -2.12
CA PHE A 29 3.26 11.03 -2.75
C PHE A 29 4.52 10.86 -1.91
N ALA A 30 5.13 11.94 -1.44
CA ALA A 30 6.32 11.91 -0.60
C ALA A 30 6.08 11.21 0.75
N VAL A 31 4.97 11.55 1.42
CA VAL A 31 4.56 10.89 2.69
C VAL A 31 4.33 9.40 2.49
N THR A 32 3.60 9.01 1.44
CA THR A 32 3.34 7.61 1.14
C THR A 32 4.62 6.87 0.75
N THR A 33 5.55 7.53 0.04
CA THR A 33 6.85 6.94 -0.30
C THR A 33 7.65 6.62 0.96
N ILE A 34 7.77 7.56 1.91
CA ILE A 34 8.49 7.34 3.16
C ILE A 34 7.78 6.29 4.03
N ASN A 35 6.44 6.29 4.07
CA ASN A 35 5.65 5.28 4.77
C ASN A 35 5.98 3.85 4.28
N TYR A 36 6.02 3.62 2.98
CA TYR A 36 6.38 2.32 2.42
C TYR A 36 7.87 2.00 2.57
N ALA A 37 8.75 3.02 2.56
CA ALA A 37 10.17 2.84 2.84
C ALA A 37 10.39 2.37 4.29
N ASP A 38 9.69 2.93 5.28
CA ASP A 38 9.72 2.47 6.68
C ASP A 38 9.30 1.00 6.83
N ARG A 39 8.32 0.56 6.05
CA ARG A 39 7.92 -0.86 6.03
C ARG A 39 9.03 -1.76 5.51
N ALA A 40 9.77 -1.32 4.49
CA ALA A 40 10.87 -2.06 3.89
C ALA A 40 12.16 -2.02 4.73
N ALA A 41 12.33 -1.01 5.59
CA ALA A 41 13.55 -0.78 6.37
C ALA A 41 13.98 -2.01 7.19
N ILE A 42 13.01 -2.64 7.87
CA ILE A 42 13.29 -3.83 8.70
C ILE A 42 13.74 -5.04 7.85
N ALA A 43 13.29 -5.18 6.61
CA ALA A 43 13.68 -6.29 5.75
C ALA A 43 15.12 -6.14 5.23
N ILE A 44 15.53 -4.92 4.89
CA ILE A 44 16.88 -4.62 4.40
C ILE A 44 17.89 -4.66 5.55
N ALA A 45 17.52 -4.12 6.71
CA ALA A 45 18.33 -4.21 7.93
C ALA A 45 18.35 -5.63 8.52
N GLY A 46 17.35 -6.45 8.19
CA GLY A 46 17.04 -7.75 8.79
C GLY A 46 18.23 -8.71 8.87
N PRO A 47 18.98 -8.97 7.79
CA PRO A 47 20.14 -9.88 7.85
C PRO A 47 21.24 -9.43 8.81
N ALA A 48 21.51 -8.13 8.92
CA ALA A 48 22.49 -7.60 9.84
C ALA A 48 21.96 -7.60 11.28
N LEU A 49 20.71 -7.21 11.47
CA LEU A 49 20.00 -7.22 12.75
C LEU A 49 19.87 -8.64 13.31
N ALA A 50 19.45 -9.62 12.49
CA ALA A 50 19.33 -11.02 12.90
C ALA A 50 20.67 -11.60 13.37
N ARG A 51 21.77 -11.27 12.67
CA ARG A 51 23.13 -11.68 13.08
C ARG A 51 23.56 -11.03 14.39
N SER A 52 23.35 -9.73 14.55
CA SER A 52 23.77 -9.00 15.74
C SER A 52 23.01 -9.38 17.02
N MET A 53 21.76 -9.80 16.87
CA MET A 53 20.87 -10.16 17.99
C MET A 53 20.62 -11.67 18.11
N HIS A 54 21.28 -12.49 17.28
CA HIS A 54 21.10 -13.96 17.24
C HIS A 54 19.63 -14.39 17.07
N LEU A 55 18.87 -13.70 16.22
CA LEU A 55 17.46 -13.99 15.97
C LEU A 55 17.29 -15.17 15.02
N THR A 56 16.36 -16.07 15.34
CA THR A 56 15.94 -17.15 14.45
C THR A 56 15.07 -16.62 13.30
N HIS A 57 14.88 -17.42 12.23
CA HIS A 57 13.99 -17.04 11.13
C HIS A 57 12.53 -16.94 11.60
N VAL A 58 12.12 -17.78 12.58
CA VAL A 58 10.80 -17.68 13.20
C VAL A 58 10.62 -16.32 13.90
N GLN A 59 11.59 -15.91 14.71
CA GLN A 59 11.56 -14.61 15.40
C GLN A 59 11.52 -13.46 14.39
N MET A 60 12.31 -13.54 13.32
CA MET A 60 12.26 -12.53 12.23
C MET A 60 10.89 -12.50 11.55
N GLY A 61 10.27 -13.66 11.30
CA GLY A 61 8.91 -13.76 10.77
C GLY A 61 7.87 -13.06 11.66
N PHE A 62 7.97 -13.24 12.98
CA PHE A 62 7.12 -12.54 13.95
C PHE A 62 7.36 -11.02 13.94
N ILE A 63 8.61 -10.56 13.91
CA ILE A 63 8.96 -9.14 13.83
C ILE A 63 8.39 -8.52 12.54
N PHE A 64 8.53 -9.19 11.40
CA PHE A 64 7.95 -8.74 10.14
C PHE A 64 6.42 -8.66 10.18
N SER A 65 5.78 -9.62 10.87
CA SER A 65 4.33 -9.67 11.00
C SER A 65 3.76 -8.66 12.01
N ALA A 66 4.58 -8.18 12.97
CA ALA A 66 4.13 -7.32 14.07
C ALA A 66 3.40 -6.07 13.58
N PHE A 67 3.89 -5.47 12.51
CA PHE A 67 3.23 -4.37 11.80
C PHE A 67 1.81 -4.76 11.35
N GLY A 68 1.66 -5.92 10.72
CA GLY A 68 0.37 -6.38 10.18
C GLY A 68 -0.71 -6.56 11.24
N TRP A 69 -0.35 -7.09 12.41
CA TRP A 69 -1.28 -7.30 13.52
C TRP A 69 -1.97 -6.00 13.95
N SER A 70 -1.18 -4.99 14.23
CA SER A 70 -1.71 -3.70 14.67
C SER A 70 -2.38 -2.92 13.53
N TYR A 71 -1.80 -2.96 12.33
CA TYR A 71 -2.33 -2.25 11.17
C TYR A 71 -3.75 -2.69 10.83
N VAL A 72 -4.02 -4.00 10.82
CA VAL A 72 -5.36 -4.55 10.54
C VAL A 72 -6.37 -4.14 11.61
N VAL A 73 -5.98 -4.24 12.89
CA VAL A 73 -6.88 -3.89 14.02
C VAL A 73 -7.11 -2.37 14.09
N ALA A 74 -6.07 -1.58 13.89
CA ALA A 74 -6.13 -0.13 14.03
C ALA A 74 -6.77 0.60 12.83
N GLN A 75 -7.07 -0.09 11.72
CA GLN A 75 -7.74 0.54 10.56
C GLN A 75 -9.12 1.09 10.90
N LEU A 76 -9.93 0.35 11.68
CA LEU A 76 -11.27 0.81 12.07
C LEU A 76 -11.21 2.01 13.04
N PRO A 77 -10.42 1.95 14.15
CA PRO A 77 -10.20 3.13 14.99
C PRO A 77 -9.59 4.31 14.22
N GLY A 78 -8.64 4.04 13.30
CA GLY A 78 -8.02 5.07 12.46
C GLY A 78 -9.02 5.80 11.57
N GLY A 79 -9.95 5.07 10.95
CA GLY A 79 -11.05 5.65 10.18
C GLY A 79 -11.95 6.53 11.05
N TRP A 80 -12.31 6.06 12.25
CA TRP A 80 -13.10 6.84 13.20
C TRP A 80 -12.39 8.13 13.66
N LEU A 81 -11.06 8.06 13.91
CA LEU A 81 -10.26 9.24 14.24
C LEU A 81 -10.29 10.27 13.11
N LEU A 82 -10.14 9.83 11.85
CA LEU A 82 -10.22 10.70 10.67
C LEU A 82 -11.59 11.38 10.55
N ASP A 83 -12.65 10.63 10.85
CA ASP A 83 -14.01 11.18 10.84
C ASP A 83 -14.23 12.19 11.96
N ARG A 84 -13.60 12.02 13.11
CA ARG A 84 -13.80 12.88 14.28
C ARG A 84 -12.92 14.12 14.31
N PHE A 85 -11.65 14.00 13.89
CA PHE A 85 -10.62 15.04 14.06
C PHE A 85 -10.10 15.60 12.73
N GLY A 86 -10.58 15.08 11.60
CA GLY A 86 -10.15 15.48 10.27
C GLY A 86 -8.80 14.88 9.83
N SER A 87 -8.59 14.90 8.52
CA SER A 87 -7.42 14.24 7.91
C SER A 87 -6.10 14.92 8.26
N ARG A 88 -6.10 16.27 8.33
CA ARG A 88 -4.89 17.05 8.58
C ARG A 88 -4.23 16.70 9.92
N ILE A 89 -5.02 16.70 11.00
CA ILE A 89 -4.55 16.47 12.36
C ILE A 89 -4.16 15.01 12.57
N VAL A 90 -5.07 14.09 12.23
CA VAL A 90 -4.83 12.65 12.44
C VAL A 90 -3.62 12.17 11.68
N TYR A 91 -3.43 12.63 10.44
CA TYR A 91 -2.29 12.20 9.65
C TYR A 91 -0.97 12.83 10.13
N ALA A 92 -0.99 14.08 10.63
CA ALA A 92 0.18 14.68 11.27
C ALA A 92 0.65 13.86 12.48
N PHE A 93 -0.28 13.45 13.36
CA PHE A 93 0.01 12.57 14.49
C PHE A 93 0.49 11.18 14.04
N SER A 94 -0.12 10.62 12.99
CA SER A 94 0.34 9.37 12.38
C SER A 94 1.81 9.49 11.96
N ILE A 95 2.17 10.51 11.17
CA ILE A 95 3.55 10.72 10.70
C ILE A 95 4.50 10.86 11.90
N PHE A 96 4.14 11.65 12.91
CA PHE A 96 4.95 11.85 14.10
C PHE A 96 5.21 10.55 14.85
N PHE A 97 4.17 9.79 15.18
CA PHE A 97 4.31 8.59 15.99
C PHE A 97 5.01 7.45 15.25
N TRP A 98 4.70 7.21 13.96
CA TRP A 98 5.45 6.16 13.26
C TRP A 98 6.93 6.54 13.14
N SER A 99 7.25 7.82 12.91
CA SER A 99 8.64 8.29 12.82
C SER A 99 9.37 8.13 14.15
N LEU A 100 8.69 8.43 15.26
CA LEU A 100 9.22 8.22 16.62
C LEU A 100 9.51 6.74 16.86
N PHE A 101 8.55 5.86 16.58
CA PHE A 101 8.73 4.44 16.80
C PHE A 101 9.75 3.83 15.85
N THR A 102 9.87 4.34 14.61
CA THR A 102 10.93 3.94 13.68
C THR A 102 12.30 4.37 14.23
N LEU A 103 12.45 5.61 14.69
CA LEU A 103 13.71 6.09 15.29
C LEU A 103 14.13 5.24 16.49
N LEU A 104 13.19 4.91 17.38
CA LEU A 104 13.46 4.12 18.59
C LEU A 104 13.94 2.70 18.26
N GLN A 105 13.56 2.12 17.11
CA GLN A 105 14.09 0.83 16.66
C GLN A 105 15.62 0.86 16.48
N GLY A 106 16.19 2.00 16.10
CA GLY A 106 17.64 2.16 16.00
C GLY A 106 18.38 1.99 17.34
N GLY A 107 17.71 2.28 18.46
CA GLY A 107 18.27 2.16 19.81
C GLY A 107 18.22 0.74 20.42
N ILE A 108 17.57 -0.23 19.75
CA ILE A 108 17.39 -1.58 20.32
C ILE A 108 18.72 -2.32 20.50
N GLY A 109 19.77 -1.96 19.76
CA GLY A 109 21.10 -2.55 19.90
C GLY A 109 21.73 -2.49 21.29
N PHE A 110 21.19 -1.66 22.20
CA PHE A 110 21.61 -1.60 23.61
C PHE A 110 21.02 -2.74 24.45
N PHE A 111 20.04 -3.47 23.93
CA PHE A 111 19.38 -4.58 24.63
C PHE A 111 19.80 -5.91 23.99
N GLY A 112 19.77 -6.99 24.77
CA GLY A 112 20.10 -8.33 24.29
C GLY A 112 18.95 -9.34 24.42
N GLY A 113 19.04 -10.43 23.68
CA GLY A 113 18.16 -11.62 23.84
C GLY A 113 16.67 -11.32 23.71
N ALA A 114 15.90 -11.87 24.64
CA ALA A 114 14.44 -11.78 24.64
C ALA A 114 13.92 -10.35 24.77
N ALA A 115 14.65 -9.47 25.48
CA ALA A 115 14.26 -8.07 25.63
C ALA A 115 14.34 -7.31 24.28
N ALA A 116 15.41 -7.52 23.52
CA ALA A 116 15.58 -6.93 22.21
C ALA A 116 14.47 -7.37 21.24
N PHE A 117 14.14 -8.67 21.23
CA PHE A 117 13.04 -9.21 20.43
C PHE A 117 11.69 -8.58 20.81
N ALA A 118 11.36 -8.56 22.11
CA ALA A 118 10.08 -8.02 22.59
C ALA A 118 9.93 -6.52 22.30
N LEU A 119 11.00 -5.73 22.49
CA LEU A 119 11.02 -4.31 22.19
C LEU A 119 10.86 -4.05 20.68
N LEU A 120 11.60 -4.80 19.85
CA LEU A 120 11.51 -4.66 18.40
C LEU A 120 10.12 -5.04 17.88
N PHE A 121 9.55 -6.15 18.37
CA PHE A 121 8.18 -6.54 18.06
C PHE A 121 7.19 -5.46 18.49
N GLY A 122 7.31 -4.96 19.73
CA GLY A 122 6.43 -3.91 20.25
C GLY A 122 6.51 -2.60 19.46
N LEU A 123 7.72 -2.15 19.13
CA LEU A 123 7.91 -0.93 18.32
C LEU A 123 7.35 -1.11 16.90
N ARG A 124 7.56 -2.27 16.27
CA ARG A 124 6.97 -2.58 14.96
C ARG A 124 5.44 -2.62 15.02
N PHE A 125 4.88 -3.19 16.11
CA PHE A 125 3.45 -3.16 16.36
C PHE A 125 2.93 -1.72 16.48
N LEU A 126 3.61 -0.86 17.23
CA LEU A 126 3.25 0.56 17.38
C LEU A 126 3.35 1.34 16.06
N VAL A 127 4.37 1.05 15.22
CA VAL A 127 4.46 1.63 13.86
C VAL A 127 3.23 1.27 13.05
N GLY A 128 2.82 -0.01 13.04
CA GLY A 128 1.64 -0.45 12.30
C GLY A 128 0.34 0.23 12.77
N ALA A 129 0.17 0.41 14.08
CA ALA A 129 -0.97 1.12 14.64
C ALA A 129 -0.97 2.61 14.24
N ALA A 130 0.20 3.25 14.30
CA ALA A 130 0.36 4.66 13.92
C ALA A 130 0.14 4.90 12.42
N GLU A 131 0.50 3.95 11.56
CA GLU A 131 0.33 4.05 10.11
C GLU A 131 -1.09 3.72 9.62
N ALA A 132 -1.90 3.05 10.42
CA ALA A 132 -3.21 2.54 9.98
C ALA A 132 -4.14 3.62 9.39
N PRO A 133 -4.19 4.88 9.89
CA PRO A 133 -5.01 5.93 9.30
C PRO A 133 -4.54 6.45 7.94
N SER A 134 -3.30 6.16 7.52
CA SER A 134 -2.64 6.81 6.37
C SER A 134 -3.36 6.57 5.05
N PHE A 135 -3.72 5.34 4.74
CA PHE A 135 -4.39 4.99 3.48
C PHE A 135 -5.81 5.55 3.36
N PRO A 136 -6.67 5.43 4.40
CA PRO A 136 -7.95 6.14 4.44
C PRO A 136 -7.81 7.65 4.34
N ALA A 137 -6.80 8.25 5.00
CA ALA A 137 -6.52 9.68 4.92
C ALA A 137 -6.14 10.11 3.49
N ASN A 138 -5.27 9.37 2.80
CA ASN A 138 -4.90 9.65 1.40
C ASN A 138 -6.15 9.71 0.51
N SER A 139 -7.01 8.70 0.61
CA SER A 139 -8.24 8.63 -0.18
C SER A 139 -9.19 9.79 0.12
N ARG A 140 -9.30 10.18 1.41
CA ARG A 140 -10.13 11.31 1.87
C ARG A 140 -9.57 12.63 1.34
N ILE A 141 -8.25 12.88 1.43
CA ILE A 141 -7.60 14.09 0.93
C ILE A 141 -7.75 14.20 -0.59
N VAL A 142 -7.59 13.09 -1.33
CA VAL A 142 -7.84 13.09 -2.78
C VAL A 142 -9.30 13.47 -3.09
N SER A 143 -10.26 12.97 -2.32
CA SER A 143 -11.67 13.31 -2.50
C SER A 143 -11.96 14.78 -2.23
N THR A 144 -11.20 15.40 -1.31
CA THR A 144 -11.34 16.80 -0.90
C THR A 144 -10.67 17.77 -1.88
N TRP A 145 -9.49 17.39 -2.42
CA TRP A 145 -8.65 18.26 -3.24
C TRP A 145 -8.77 18.03 -4.75
N PHE A 146 -9.48 16.99 -5.19
CA PHE A 146 -9.59 16.70 -6.61
C PHE A 146 -11.04 16.56 -7.06
N PRO A 147 -11.39 17.20 -8.22
CA PRO A 147 -12.67 16.98 -8.86
C PRO A 147 -12.82 15.52 -9.29
N ALA A 148 -14.06 15.03 -9.40
CA ALA A 148 -14.37 13.65 -9.68
C ALA A 148 -13.62 13.05 -10.89
N PRO A 149 -13.44 13.76 -12.04
CA PRO A 149 -12.68 13.22 -13.18
C PRO A 149 -11.18 13.05 -12.94
N GLU A 150 -10.57 13.82 -12.01
CA GLU A 150 -9.13 13.78 -11.72
C GLU A 150 -8.75 12.83 -10.58
N ARG A 151 -9.72 12.35 -9.78
CA ARG A 151 -9.48 11.47 -8.60
C ARG A 151 -8.77 10.18 -8.96
N GLY A 152 -9.10 9.60 -10.11
CA GLY A 152 -8.46 8.36 -10.57
C GLY A 152 -6.95 8.55 -10.77
N THR A 153 -6.57 9.62 -11.45
CA THR A 153 -5.16 9.97 -11.68
C THR A 153 -4.43 10.28 -10.38
N ALA A 154 -5.04 11.09 -9.50
CA ALA A 154 -4.46 11.41 -8.21
C ALA A 154 -4.24 10.16 -7.34
N SER A 155 -5.21 9.24 -7.33
CA SER A 155 -5.11 7.96 -6.63
C SER A 155 -4.01 7.06 -7.21
N ALA A 156 -3.88 7.00 -8.54
CA ALA A 156 -2.82 6.24 -9.18
C ALA A 156 -1.43 6.77 -8.81
N ILE A 157 -1.27 8.10 -8.76
CA ILE A 157 0.00 8.74 -8.40
C ILE A 157 0.40 8.38 -6.96
N PHE A 158 -0.46 8.59 -5.96
CA PHE A 158 -0.07 8.25 -4.59
C PHE A 158 0.11 6.73 -4.38
N ASN A 159 -0.63 5.89 -5.09
CA ASN A 159 -0.42 4.44 -5.04
C ASN A 159 0.91 4.01 -5.68
N ALA A 160 1.41 4.75 -6.68
CA ALA A 160 2.72 4.50 -7.28
C ALA A 160 3.88 4.71 -6.28
N ALA A 161 3.65 5.48 -5.22
CA ALA A 161 4.63 5.76 -4.17
C ALA A 161 5.21 4.50 -3.51
N GLN A 162 4.44 3.40 -3.40
CA GLN A 162 4.93 2.14 -2.88
C GLN A 162 6.10 1.56 -3.69
N TYR A 163 6.07 1.70 -5.00
CA TYR A 163 7.16 1.24 -5.87
C TYR A 163 8.33 2.22 -5.82
N ALA A 164 8.06 3.53 -5.84
CA ALA A 164 9.07 4.57 -5.68
C ALA A 164 9.83 4.41 -4.36
N ALA A 165 9.16 4.03 -3.29
CA ALA A 165 9.78 3.74 -2.01
C ALA A 165 10.87 2.68 -2.13
N THR A 166 10.56 1.55 -2.75
CA THR A 166 11.54 0.45 -2.90
C THR A 166 12.67 0.85 -3.85
N VAL A 167 12.36 1.52 -4.96
CA VAL A 167 13.36 1.92 -5.97
C VAL A 167 14.38 2.90 -5.39
N VAL A 168 13.92 3.89 -4.62
CA VAL A 168 14.78 4.96 -4.07
C VAL A 168 15.44 4.53 -2.77
N PHE A 169 14.66 3.97 -1.84
CA PHE A 169 15.13 3.76 -0.47
C PHE A 169 15.79 2.40 -0.26
N ALA A 170 15.51 1.35 -1.04
CA ALA A 170 16.20 0.09 -0.84
C ALA A 170 17.72 0.19 -1.11
N PRO A 171 18.20 0.83 -2.20
CA PRO A 171 19.62 1.09 -2.38
C PRO A 171 20.22 1.96 -1.28
N LEU A 172 19.54 3.03 -0.90
CA LEU A 172 19.98 3.94 0.16
C LEU A 172 20.14 3.20 1.50
N MET A 173 19.14 2.39 1.87
CA MET A 173 19.17 1.60 3.11
C MET A 173 20.28 0.53 3.06
N GLY A 174 20.47 -0.13 1.92
CA GLY A 174 21.57 -1.08 1.73
C GLY A 174 22.93 -0.43 1.93
N TRP A 175 23.11 0.78 1.41
CA TRP A 175 24.32 1.57 1.61
C TRP A 175 24.48 1.99 3.08
N LEU A 176 23.42 2.48 3.73
CA LEU A 176 23.44 2.86 5.15
C LEU A 176 23.83 1.69 6.05
N VAL A 177 23.25 0.50 5.82
CA VAL A 177 23.62 -0.71 6.59
C VAL A 177 25.08 -1.08 6.39
N HIS A 178 25.58 -0.98 5.16
CA HIS A 178 26.96 -1.32 4.82
C HIS A 178 27.96 -0.33 5.46
N ALA A 179 27.69 0.97 5.40
CA ALA A 179 28.61 2.01 5.82
C ALA A 179 28.55 2.31 7.33
N PHE A 180 27.36 2.27 7.93
CA PHE A 180 27.08 2.77 9.30
C PHE A 180 26.37 1.75 10.20
N GLY A 181 26.08 0.56 9.70
CA GLY A 181 25.32 -0.47 10.43
C GLY A 181 23.81 -0.32 10.33
N TRP A 182 23.09 -1.34 10.77
CA TRP A 182 21.63 -1.44 10.62
C TRP A 182 20.85 -0.36 11.40
N GLN A 183 21.40 0.15 12.51
CA GLN A 183 20.79 1.19 13.34
C GLN A 183 20.58 2.48 12.55
N SER A 184 21.52 2.80 11.65
CA SER A 184 21.49 4.03 10.85
C SER A 184 20.26 4.13 9.95
N VAL A 185 19.74 3.00 9.47
CA VAL A 185 18.53 2.97 8.64
C VAL A 185 17.34 3.54 9.42
N PHE A 186 17.14 3.06 10.64
CA PHE A 186 16.03 3.50 11.48
C PHE A 186 16.21 4.96 11.93
N ALA A 187 17.44 5.37 12.21
CA ALA A 187 17.75 6.75 12.58
C ALA A 187 17.44 7.71 11.42
N VAL A 188 17.93 7.42 10.23
CA VAL A 188 17.71 8.26 9.03
C VAL A 188 16.23 8.29 8.67
N MET A 189 15.53 7.16 8.67
CA MET A 189 14.11 7.11 8.34
C MET A 189 13.24 7.86 9.35
N GLY A 190 13.53 7.70 10.65
CA GLY A 190 12.84 8.44 11.71
C GLY A 190 13.04 9.97 11.59
N VAL A 191 14.26 10.42 11.32
CA VAL A 191 14.55 11.85 11.11
C VAL A 191 13.86 12.39 9.86
N LEU A 192 13.88 11.64 8.75
CA LEU A 192 13.15 12.02 7.54
C LEU A 192 11.64 12.14 7.80
N GLY A 193 11.08 11.23 8.60
CA GLY A 193 9.69 11.30 9.00
C GLY A 193 9.38 12.55 9.83
N PHE A 194 10.23 12.95 10.78
CA PHE A 194 10.06 14.22 11.51
C PHE A 194 10.15 15.44 10.60
N ALA A 195 11.07 15.44 9.62
CA ALA A 195 11.12 16.49 8.62
C ALA A 195 9.81 16.57 7.82
N LEU A 196 9.21 15.41 7.49
CA LEU A 196 7.90 15.36 6.85
C LEU A 196 6.76 15.93 7.70
N VAL A 197 6.77 15.76 9.03
CA VAL A 197 5.78 16.39 9.92
C VAL A 197 5.83 17.91 9.76
N LEU A 198 7.01 18.49 9.66
CA LEU A 198 7.18 19.94 9.46
C LEU A 198 6.64 20.39 8.11
N VAL A 199 6.97 19.65 7.04
CA VAL A 199 6.45 19.90 5.69
C VAL A 199 4.93 19.77 5.68
N TRP A 200 4.40 18.71 6.27
CA TRP A 200 2.96 18.44 6.37
C TRP A 200 2.22 19.62 7.02
N ASN A 201 2.65 20.03 8.19
CA ASN A 201 1.99 21.11 8.94
C ASN A 201 1.99 22.45 8.21
N ARG A 202 3.01 22.69 7.36
CA ARG A 202 3.13 23.93 6.56
C ARG A 202 2.38 23.90 5.24
N THR A 203 2.12 22.73 4.70
CA THR A 203 1.56 22.59 3.32
C THR A 203 0.16 22.01 3.29
N MET A 204 -0.24 21.26 4.32
CA MET A 204 -1.54 20.59 4.31
C MET A 204 -2.57 21.40 5.10
N TYR A 205 -3.56 21.90 4.37
CA TYR A 205 -4.72 22.61 4.89
C TYR A 205 -5.98 22.08 4.20
N ASP A 206 -7.15 22.44 4.72
CA ASP A 206 -8.38 22.25 3.98
C ASP A 206 -8.42 23.24 2.78
N PRO A 207 -9.09 22.88 1.68
CA PRO A 207 -9.06 23.73 0.48
C PRO A 207 -9.48 25.18 0.73
N LYS A 208 -10.45 25.41 1.62
CA LYS A 208 -10.94 26.73 1.95
C LYS A 208 -9.97 27.59 2.76
N ASP A 209 -9.13 26.92 3.57
CA ASP A 209 -8.23 27.59 4.52
C ASP A 209 -6.79 27.66 4.01
N HIS A 210 -6.53 27.11 2.80
CA HIS A 210 -5.20 27.05 2.25
C HIS A 210 -4.72 28.43 1.74
N PRO A 211 -3.62 28.99 2.29
CA PRO A 211 -3.20 30.36 1.99
C PRO A 211 -2.80 30.59 0.52
N GLY A 212 -2.46 29.54 -0.21
CA GLY A 212 -1.98 29.64 -1.60
C GLY A 212 -3.05 29.33 -2.64
N ILE A 213 -4.29 28.97 -2.27
CA ILE A 213 -5.35 28.70 -3.23
C ILE A 213 -6.05 29.99 -3.65
N ASN A 214 -6.31 30.17 -4.94
CA ASN A 214 -7.13 31.27 -5.40
C ASN A 214 -8.59 30.83 -5.61
N ARG A 215 -9.48 31.81 -5.68
CA ARG A 215 -10.92 31.57 -5.86
C ARG A 215 -11.22 30.72 -7.10
N ALA A 216 -10.49 30.96 -8.21
CA ALA A 216 -10.69 30.22 -9.46
C ALA A 216 -10.34 28.71 -9.33
N GLU A 217 -9.36 28.33 -8.52
CA GLU A 217 -9.09 26.92 -8.24
C GLU A 217 -10.13 26.33 -7.27
N LEU A 218 -10.53 27.08 -6.24
CA LEU A 218 -11.54 26.64 -5.29
C LEU A 218 -12.91 26.41 -5.96
N ASP A 219 -13.34 27.31 -6.84
CA ASP A 219 -14.56 27.18 -7.63
C ASP A 219 -14.48 25.94 -8.55
N TYR A 220 -13.34 25.76 -9.22
CA TYR A 220 -13.10 24.56 -10.03
C TYR A 220 -13.20 23.24 -9.25
N LEU A 221 -12.65 23.20 -8.04
CA LEU A 221 -12.76 22.02 -7.17
C LEU A 221 -14.22 21.75 -6.81
N THR A 222 -14.93 22.79 -6.41
CA THR A 222 -16.33 22.70 -5.95
C THR A 222 -17.27 22.29 -7.07
N GLU A 223 -17.19 22.94 -8.24
CA GLU A 223 -17.98 22.64 -9.43
C GLU A 223 -17.67 21.24 -9.98
N GLY A 224 -16.40 20.81 -9.89
CA GLY A 224 -15.96 19.48 -10.26
C GLY A 224 -16.33 18.36 -9.28
N GLY A 225 -17.08 18.68 -8.21
CA GLY A 225 -17.59 17.71 -7.23
C GLY A 225 -16.55 17.28 -6.19
N ALA A 226 -15.51 18.10 -5.92
CA ALA A 226 -14.62 17.88 -4.78
C ALA A 226 -15.36 18.10 -3.46
N LEU A 227 -15.05 17.25 -2.45
CA LEU A 227 -15.71 17.29 -1.17
C LEU A 227 -15.04 18.30 -0.21
N VAL A 228 -14.97 19.58 -0.65
CA VAL A 228 -14.24 20.65 0.07
C VAL A 228 -14.70 20.90 1.49
N ASN A 229 -15.85 20.37 1.91
CA ASN A 229 -16.44 20.53 3.25
C ASN A 229 -16.48 19.19 4.03
N ILE A 230 -15.75 18.16 3.61
CA ILE A 230 -15.90 16.82 4.19
C ILE A 230 -15.60 16.81 5.69
N ASP A 231 -14.66 17.64 6.15
CA ASP A 231 -14.26 17.73 7.55
C ASP A 231 -15.23 18.57 8.39
N GLN A 232 -16.06 19.41 7.76
CA GLN A 232 -17.12 20.20 8.43
C GLN A 232 -18.44 19.43 8.51
N ALA A 233 -18.68 18.45 7.65
CA ALA A 233 -19.88 17.60 7.66
C ALA A 233 -19.80 16.46 8.71
N ILE A 234 -18.89 16.56 9.65
CA ILE A 234 -18.64 15.59 10.73
C ILE A 234 -19.76 15.65 11.74
N GLY A 235 -20.74 14.80 11.64
CA GLY A 235 -21.81 14.68 12.65
C GLY A 235 -23.10 14.01 12.18
N GLY A 236 -23.26 13.73 10.89
CA GLY A 236 -24.54 13.31 10.30
C GLY A 236 -24.64 11.87 9.79
N ARG A 237 -23.65 11.02 9.91
CA ARG A 237 -23.75 9.62 9.48
C ARG A 237 -24.20 8.71 10.63
N ASN A 238 -25.50 8.75 10.93
CA ASN A 238 -26.19 7.69 11.64
C ASN A 238 -26.30 6.47 10.72
N GLY A 239 -25.57 5.40 11.02
CA GLY A 239 -25.66 4.12 10.33
C GLY A 239 -24.28 3.56 9.96
N GLY A 240 -23.54 3.06 10.96
CA GLY A 240 -22.33 2.26 10.70
C GLY A 240 -22.68 0.95 9.98
N PRO A 241 -21.70 0.29 9.33
CA PRO A 241 -21.92 -0.97 8.66
C PRO A 241 -22.45 -2.02 9.64
N SER A 242 -23.66 -2.52 9.39
CA SER A 242 -24.28 -3.56 10.20
C SER A 242 -23.56 -4.90 9.96
N LEU A 243 -23.39 -5.71 11.02
CA LEU A 243 -22.89 -7.09 10.93
C LEU A 243 -23.69 -7.93 9.92
N HIS A 244 -24.97 -7.60 9.70
CA HIS A 244 -25.79 -8.22 8.66
C HIS A 244 -25.20 -8.01 7.26
N HIS A 245 -24.77 -6.81 6.93
CA HIS A 245 -24.15 -6.52 5.63
C HIS A 245 -22.80 -7.25 5.44
N VAL A 246 -21.99 -7.35 6.51
CA VAL A 246 -20.74 -8.15 6.48
C VAL A 246 -21.05 -9.60 6.17
N LYS A 247 -22.05 -10.17 6.85
CA LYS A 247 -22.48 -11.57 6.63
C LYS A 247 -23.01 -11.78 5.20
N ALA A 248 -23.76 -10.82 4.65
CA ALA A 248 -24.26 -10.88 3.28
C ALA A 248 -23.10 -10.89 2.25
N LEU A 249 -22.09 -10.03 2.43
CA LEU A 249 -20.91 -9.99 1.56
C LEU A 249 -20.10 -11.31 1.65
N LEU A 250 -19.91 -11.85 2.84
CA LEU A 250 -19.17 -13.10 3.08
C LEU A 250 -19.95 -14.36 2.66
N ARG A 251 -21.25 -14.27 2.42
CA ARG A 251 -22.05 -15.37 1.83
C ARG A 251 -22.01 -15.39 0.32
N ASN A 252 -21.62 -14.31 -0.32
CA ASN A 252 -21.56 -14.23 -1.77
C ASN A 252 -20.27 -14.90 -2.28
N ARG A 253 -20.43 -16.03 -3.02
CA ARG A 253 -19.32 -16.83 -3.53
C ARG A 253 -18.33 -16.01 -4.37
N MET A 254 -18.84 -15.11 -5.23
CA MET A 254 -18.00 -14.27 -6.10
C MET A 254 -17.13 -13.34 -5.26
N LEU A 255 -17.70 -12.62 -4.28
CA LEU A 255 -16.98 -11.70 -3.42
C LEU A 255 -15.95 -12.42 -2.54
N VAL A 256 -16.32 -13.58 -1.98
CA VAL A 256 -15.37 -14.42 -1.21
C VAL A 256 -14.20 -14.83 -2.08
N GLY A 257 -14.45 -15.26 -3.34
CA GLY A 257 -13.40 -15.59 -4.30
C GLY A 257 -12.46 -14.40 -4.56
N VAL A 258 -13.00 -13.18 -4.68
CA VAL A 258 -12.21 -11.94 -4.85
C VAL A 258 -11.39 -11.65 -3.61
N TYR A 259 -11.95 -11.79 -2.39
CA TYR A 259 -11.23 -11.53 -1.14
C TYR A 259 -10.10 -12.54 -0.89
N VAL A 260 -10.34 -13.83 -1.16
CA VAL A 260 -9.31 -14.87 -1.07
C VAL A 260 -8.20 -14.64 -2.09
N ALA A 261 -8.56 -14.30 -3.34
CA ALA A 261 -7.57 -13.97 -4.36
C ALA A 261 -6.74 -12.74 -3.97
N GLN A 262 -7.36 -11.72 -3.38
CA GLN A 262 -6.65 -10.53 -2.90
C GLN A 262 -5.66 -10.85 -1.78
N TYR A 263 -6.04 -11.73 -0.83
CA TYR A 263 -5.13 -12.26 0.17
C TYR A 263 -3.92 -12.94 -0.47
N CYS A 264 -4.16 -13.81 -1.44
CA CYS A 264 -3.11 -14.54 -2.16
C CYS A 264 -2.18 -13.61 -2.94
N ILE A 265 -2.72 -12.61 -3.67
CA ILE A 265 -1.93 -11.60 -4.39
C ILE A 265 -1.08 -10.77 -3.42
N ASN A 266 -1.64 -10.43 -2.26
CA ASN A 266 -0.90 -9.69 -1.25
C ASN A 266 0.17 -10.55 -0.54
N ALA A 267 0.02 -11.87 -0.46
CA ALA A 267 1.05 -12.76 0.06
C ALA A 267 2.36 -12.65 -0.75
N LEU A 268 2.25 -12.53 -2.09
CA LEU A 268 3.40 -12.25 -2.95
C LEU A 268 4.03 -10.88 -2.60
N THR A 269 3.19 -9.86 -2.39
CA THR A 269 3.67 -8.52 -2.02
C THR A 269 4.46 -8.56 -0.72
N TYR A 270 3.94 -9.25 0.31
CA TYR A 270 4.61 -9.33 1.61
C TYR A 270 5.87 -10.18 1.59
N PHE A 271 5.96 -11.21 0.71
CA PHE A 271 7.24 -11.87 0.46
C PHE A 271 8.29 -10.87 -0.06
N PHE A 272 7.96 -10.09 -1.10
CA PHE A 272 8.89 -9.12 -1.68
C PHE A 272 9.27 -7.99 -0.71
N ILE A 273 8.35 -7.55 0.13
CA ILE A 273 8.61 -6.47 1.10
C ILE A 273 9.41 -6.97 2.32
N THR A 274 9.26 -8.23 2.74
CA THR A 274 9.82 -8.71 4.01
C THR A 274 10.99 -9.68 3.83
N TRP A 275 10.80 -10.74 3.04
CA TRP A 275 11.77 -11.83 2.95
C TRP A 275 12.70 -11.78 1.72
N PHE A 276 12.33 -11.05 0.67
CA PHE A 276 13.14 -11.03 -0.54
C PHE A 276 14.56 -10.45 -0.31
N PRO A 277 14.76 -9.32 0.38
CA PRO A 277 16.12 -8.86 0.73
C PRO A 277 16.88 -9.89 1.57
N VAL A 278 16.22 -10.54 2.52
CA VAL A 278 16.82 -11.59 3.37
C VAL A 278 17.24 -12.80 2.51
N TYR A 279 16.37 -13.22 1.57
CA TYR A 279 16.66 -14.29 0.62
C TYR A 279 17.90 -13.99 -0.23
N LEU A 280 18.02 -12.76 -0.74
CA LEU A 280 19.19 -12.36 -1.55
C LEU A 280 20.51 -12.46 -0.74
N VAL A 281 20.48 -12.07 0.53
CA VAL A 281 21.67 -12.09 1.39
C VAL A 281 21.96 -13.51 1.88
N GLN A 282 20.97 -14.21 2.43
CA GLN A 282 21.19 -15.48 3.13
C GLN A 282 21.22 -16.69 2.20
N ALA A 283 20.32 -16.74 1.20
CA ALA A 283 20.24 -17.88 0.29
C ALA A 283 21.11 -17.71 -0.96
N ARG A 284 21.37 -16.46 -1.37
CA ARG A 284 22.15 -16.17 -2.59
C ARG A 284 23.53 -15.57 -2.31
N GLY A 285 23.89 -15.38 -1.04
CA GLY A 285 25.22 -14.89 -0.65
C GLY A 285 25.54 -13.46 -1.12
N MET A 286 24.53 -12.67 -1.50
CA MET A 286 24.75 -11.29 -1.93
C MET A 286 25.16 -10.41 -0.74
N SER A 287 26.02 -9.43 -0.99
CA SER A 287 26.25 -8.37 -0.01
C SER A 287 24.97 -7.58 0.25
N ILE A 288 24.81 -7.01 1.45
CA ILE A 288 23.63 -6.20 1.81
C ILE A 288 23.48 -5.01 0.84
N LEU A 289 24.56 -4.40 0.43
CA LEU A 289 24.56 -3.33 -0.55
C LEU A 289 23.98 -3.79 -1.90
N ASN A 290 24.47 -4.91 -2.43
CA ASN A 290 23.97 -5.47 -3.69
C ASN A 290 22.52 -5.94 -3.56
N ALA A 291 22.14 -6.53 -2.43
CA ALA A 291 20.76 -6.92 -2.17
C ALA A 291 19.80 -5.72 -2.18
N GLY A 292 20.20 -4.59 -1.58
CA GLY A 292 19.44 -3.33 -1.64
C GLY A 292 19.25 -2.81 -3.06
N LEU A 293 20.33 -2.82 -3.87
CA LEU A 293 20.27 -2.42 -5.28
C LEU A 293 19.38 -3.37 -6.11
N VAL A 294 19.57 -4.67 -5.95
CA VAL A 294 18.82 -5.71 -6.69
C VAL A 294 17.35 -5.71 -6.31
N ALA A 295 17.01 -5.41 -5.06
CA ALA A 295 15.62 -5.38 -4.61
C ALA A 295 14.78 -4.29 -5.30
N SER A 296 15.41 -3.25 -5.86
CA SER A 296 14.71 -2.21 -6.63
C SER A 296 14.22 -2.69 -8.00
N ILE A 297 14.89 -3.68 -8.63
CA ILE A 297 14.56 -4.15 -9.98
C ILE A 297 13.17 -4.77 -10.07
N PRO A 298 12.77 -5.74 -9.22
CA PRO A 298 11.40 -6.22 -9.20
C PRO A 298 10.37 -5.13 -8.95
N ALA A 299 10.69 -4.12 -8.11
CA ALA A 299 9.77 -3.04 -7.82
C ALA A 299 9.45 -2.20 -9.08
N VAL A 300 10.45 -1.86 -9.90
CA VAL A 300 10.23 -1.21 -11.20
C VAL A 300 9.37 -2.09 -12.10
N CYS A 301 9.69 -3.38 -12.20
CA CYS A 301 8.92 -4.33 -13.01
C CYS A 301 7.47 -4.44 -12.53
N GLY A 302 7.24 -4.50 -11.21
CA GLY A 302 5.90 -4.53 -10.62
C GLY A 302 5.08 -3.27 -10.91
N PHE A 303 5.72 -2.10 -10.89
CA PHE A 303 5.09 -0.84 -11.29
C PHE A 303 4.65 -0.88 -12.76
N LEU A 304 5.55 -1.26 -13.67
CA LEU A 304 5.25 -1.38 -15.10
C LEU A 304 4.15 -2.42 -15.35
N GLY A 305 4.20 -3.56 -14.65
CA GLY A 305 3.16 -4.58 -14.69
C GLY A 305 1.79 -4.04 -14.26
N GLY A 306 1.75 -3.23 -13.19
CA GLY A 306 0.52 -2.61 -12.70
C GLY A 306 -0.12 -1.65 -13.71
N ILE A 307 0.69 -0.81 -14.35
CA ILE A 307 0.21 0.07 -15.44
C ILE A 307 -0.31 -0.77 -16.60
N LEU A 308 0.47 -1.74 -17.06
CA LEU A 308 0.10 -2.59 -18.18
C LEU A 308 -1.18 -3.39 -17.90
N GLY A 309 -1.37 -3.89 -16.68
CA GLY A 309 -2.59 -4.58 -16.27
C GLY A 309 -3.84 -3.71 -16.44
N GLY A 310 -3.78 -2.46 -16.00
CA GLY A 310 -4.84 -1.48 -16.21
C GLY A 310 -5.11 -1.22 -17.69
N VAL A 311 -4.04 -0.91 -18.45
CA VAL A 311 -4.15 -0.63 -19.90
C VAL A 311 -4.74 -1.82 -20.68
N VAL A 312 -4.28 -3.05 -20.40
CA VAL A 312 -4.80 -4.27 -21.04
C VAL A 312 -6.28 -4.47 -20.68
N SER A 313 -6.64 -4.31 -19.40
CA SER A 313 -8.03 -4.44 -18.96
C SER A 313 -8.94 -3.44 -19.67
N ASP A 314 -8.55 -2.17 -19.76
CA ASP A 314 -9.34 -1.13 -20.42
C ASP A 314 -9.38 -1.30 -21.96
N ALA A 315 -8.29 -1.81 -22.57
CA ALA A 315 -8.25 -2.12 -23.98
C ALA A 315 -9.23 -3.26 -24.34
N LEU A 316 -9.30 -4.30 -23.50
CA LEU A 316 -10.27 -5.39 -23.70
C LEU A 316 -11.72 -4.90 -23.60
N LEU A 317 -12.02 -3.99 -22.65
CA LEU A 317 -13.35 -3.37 -22.54
C LEU A 317 -13.68 -2.54 -23.78
N ARG A 318 -12.73 -1.73 -24.28
CA ARG A 318 -12.94 -0.95 -25.52
C ARG A 318 -13.15 -1.81 -26.77
N GLN A 319 -12.58 -3.02 -26.78
CA GLN A 319 -12.80 -4.02 -27.84
C GLN A 319 -14.13 -4.74 -27.72
N GLY A 320 -15.00 -4.36 -26.77
CA GLY A 320 -16.32 -4.97 -26.57
C GLY A 320 -16.28 -6.35 -25.86
N ARG A 321 -15.15 -6.72 -25.23
CA ARG A 321 -15.08 -7.93 -24.41
C ARG A 321 -15.88 -7.77 -23.13
N SER A 322 -16.41 -8.86 -22.60
CA SER A 322 -17.17 -8.83 -21.35
C SER A 322 -16.30 -8.35 -20.18
N LEU A 323 -16.93 -7.73 -19.18
CA LEU A 323 -16.26 -7.26 -17.97
C LEU A 323 -15.47 -8.40 -17.29
N SER A 324 -16.02 -9.61 -17.28
CA SER A 324 -15.36 -10.79 -16.73
C SER A 324 -14.05 -11.10 -17.45
N VAL A 325 -14.02 -11.07 -18.77
CA VAL A 325 -12.81 -11.31 -19.56
C VAL A 325 -11.80 -10.19 -19.33
N ALA A 326 -12.23 -8.94 -19.40
CA ALA A 326 -11.37 -7.77 -19.25
C ALA A 326 -10.65 -7.71 -17.90
N ARG A 327 -11.31 -8.16 -16.82
CA ARG A 327 -10.72 -8.18 -15.48
C ARG A 327 -9.91 -9.46 -15.20
N LYS A 328 -10.42 -10.63 -15.61
CA LYS A 328 -9.78 -11.92 -15.30
C LYS A 328 -8.52 -12.18 -16.10
N VAL A 329 -8.49 -11.83 -17.39
CA VAL A 329 -7.33 -12.15 -18.26
C VAL A 329 -6.03 -11.57 -17.73
N PRO A 330 -5.90 -10.27 -17.42
CA PRO A 330 -4.66 -9.74 -16.86
C PRO A 330 -4.30 -10.37 -15.51
N ILE A 331 -5.30 -10.64 -14.65
CA ILE A 331 -5.05 -11.23 -13.32
C ILE A 331 -4.51 -12.66 -13.47
N VAL A 332 -5.13 -13.49 -14.28
CA VAL A 332 -4.73 -14.89 -14.48
C VAL A 332 -3.34 -14.96 -15.12
N ILE A 333 -3.11 -14.20 -16.21
CA ILE A 333 -1.79 -14.15 -16.87
C ILE A 333 -0.74 -13.63 -15.88
N GLY A 334 -1.06 -12.57 -15.14
CA GLY A 334 -0.15 -12.01 -14.16
C GLY A 334 0.24 -13.00 -13.07
N MET A 335 -0.73 -13.75 -12.53
CA MET A 335 -0.45 -14.75 -11.50
C MET A 335 0.32 -15.97 -12.06
N LEU A 336 0.03 -16.40 -13.29
CA LEU A 336 0.83 -17.43 -13.95
C LEU A 336 2.29 -16.99 -14.17
N LEU A 337 2.51 -15.75 -14.61
CA LEU A 337 3.85 -15.16 -14.71
C LEU A 337 4.53 -15.07 -13.33
N SER A 338 3.77 -14.78 -12.28
CA SER A 338 4.31 -14.71 -10.92
C SER A 338 4.83 -16.07 -10.43
N MET A 339 4.30 -17.18 -10.94
CA MET A 339 4.78 -18.52 -10.60
C MET A 339 6.19 -18.79 -11.12
N SER A 340 6.72 -17.98 -12.06
CA SER A 340 8.06 -18.14 -12.61
C SER A 340 9.17 -18.09 -11.54
N MET A 341 8.91 -17.47 -10.38
CA MET A 341 9.89 -17.45 -9.28
C MET A 341 10.29 -18.85 -8.77
N ILE A 342 9.50 -19.89 -9.07
CA ILE A 342 9.84 -21.26 -8.70
C ILE A 342 11.16 -21.72 -9.36
N VAL A 343 11.50 -21.18 -10.54
CA VAL A 343 12.74 -21.48 -11.26
C VAL A 343 13.97 -21.11 -10.44
N CYS A 344 13.84 -20.14 -9.53
CA CYS A 344 14.91 -19.77 -8.63
C CYS A 344 15.37 -20.93 -7.72
N ASN A 345 14.54 -21.95 -7.50
CA ASN A 345 14.93 -23.13 -6.73
C ASN A 345 15.90 -24.07 -7.49
N TYR A 346 16.04 -23.89 -8.81
CA TYR A 346 16.78 -24.79 -9.71
C TYR A 346 17.95 -24.10 -10.40
N THR A 347 18.31 -22.89 -9.98
CA THR A 347 19.44 -22.12 -10.55
C THR A 347 20.27 -21.44 -9.48
N ASP A 348 21.59 -21.44 -9.67
CA ASP A 348 22.53 -20.70 -8.82
C ASP A 348 22.96 -19.37 -9.45
N SER A 349 22.55 -19.11 -10.69
CA SER A 349 22.86 -17.86 -11.37
C SER A 349 22.14 -16.68 -10.75
N HIS A 350 22.88 -15.73 -10.20
CA HIS A 350 22.33 -14.49 -9.66
C HIS A 350 21.50 -13.71 -10.68
N VAL A 351 21.93 -13.71 -11.95
CA VAL A 351 21.22 -13.02 -13.04
C VAL A 351 19.86 -13.66 -13.27
N LEU A 352 19.80 -14.99 -13.38
CA LEU A 352 18.52 -15.69 -13.57
C LEU A 352 17.57 -15.50 -12.37
N VAL A 353 18.10 -15.54 -11.15
CA VAL A 353 17.31 -15.23 -9.95
C VAL A 353 16.68 -13.84 -10.03
N VAL A 354 17.45 -12.82 -10.39
CA VAL A 354 16.94 -11.45 -10.53
C VAL A 354 15.89 -11.36 -11.63
N VAL A 355 16.14 -11.99 -12.79
CA VAL A 355 15.21 -11.98 -13.93
C VAL A 355 13.87 -12.64 -13.55
N PHE A 356 13.90 -13.84 -12.94
CA PHE A 356 12.65 -14.52 -12.57
C PHE A 356 11.92 -13.85 -11.41
N MET A 357 12.63 -13.23 -10.45
CA MET A 357 12.00 -12.43 -9.40
C MET A 357 11.40 -11.15 -9.99
N ALA A 358 12.05 -10.49 -10.93
CA ALA A 358 11.52 -9.33 -11.64
C ALA A 358 10.28 -9.70 -12.46
N LEU A 359 10.33 -10.81 -13.20
CA LEU A 359 9.19 -11.34 -13.96
C LEU A 359 8.01 -11.70 -13.05
N SER A 360 8.29 -12.33 -11.91
CA SER A 360 7.29 -12.66 -10.91
C SER A 360 6.59 -11.42 -10.37
N PHE A 361 7.33 -10.38 -10.02
CA PHE A 361 6.74 -9.16 -9.47
C PHE A 361 6.06 -8.31 -10.55
N PHE A 362 6.54 -8.34 -11.79
CA PHE A 362 5.84 -7.81 -12.96
C PHE A 362 4.47 -8.49 -13.13
N GLY A 363 4.43 -9.82 -13.07
CA GLY A 363 3.20 -10.59 -13.14
C GLY A 363 2.23 -10.23 -12.00
N LYS A 364 2.74 -10.10 -10.78
CA LYS A 364 1.95 -9.64 -9.63
C LYS A 364 1.37 -8.24 -9.88
N GLY A 365 2.16 -7.33 -10.46
CA GLY A 365 1.68 -6.01 -10.85
C GLY A 365 0.56 -6.08 -11.88
N LEU A 366 0.75 -6.85 -12.95
CA LEU A 366 -0.23 -7.08 -14.01
C LEU A 366 -1.57 -7.60 -13.44
N GLY A 367 -1.52 -8.46 -12.42
CA GLY A 367 -2.68 -9.02 -11.74
C GLY A 367 -3.29 -8.14 -10.64
N ALA A 368 -2.75 -6.95 -10.37
CA ALA A 368 -3.17 -6.10 -9.25
C ALA A 368 -4.48 -5.32 -9.49
N LEU A 369 -5.49 -5.96 -10.09
CA LEU A 369 -6.79 -5.36 -10.42
C LEU A 369 -7.88 -5.61 -9.37
N GLY A 370 -7.55 -6.15 -8.20
CA GLY A 370 -8.52 -6.50 -7.16
C GLY A 370 -9.43 -5.34 -6.75
N TRP A 371 -8.90 -4.12 -6.65
CA TRP A 371 -9.70 -2.92 -6.36
C TRP A 371 -10.68 -2.56 -7.49
N ALA A 372 -10.28 -2.71 -8.76
CA ALA A 372 -11.16 -2.50 -9.90
C ALA A 372 -12.29 -3.54 -9.91
N VAL A 373 -11.96 -4.83 -9.67
CA VAL A 373 -12.95 -5.89 -9.54
C VAL A 373 -13.93 -5.61 -8.40
N ASN A 374 -13.43 -5.17 -7.24
CA ASN A 374 -14.30 -4.80 -6.11
C ASN A 374 -15.23 -3.63 -6.46
N ALA A 375 -14.73 -2.61 -7.15
CA ALA A 375 -15.56 -1.48 -7.60
C ALA A 375 -16.66 -1.90 -8.58
N ASP A 376 -16.38 -2.90 -9.41
CA ASP A 376 -17.34 -3.44 -10.38
C ASP A 376 -18.38 -4.38 -9.73
N THR A 377 -18.01 -5.08 -8.64
CA THR A 377 -18.84 -6.14 -8.02
C THR A 377 -19.57 -5.69 -6.75
N ALA A 378 -19.04 -4.73 -6.00
CA ALA A 378 -19.60 -4.31 -4.73
C ALA A 378 -21.01 -3.71 -4.88
N PRO A 379 -21.95 -4.03 -3.95
CA PRO A 379 -23.24 -3.36 -3.90
C PRO A 379 -23.06 -1.84 -3.68
N ARG A 380 -23.80 -1.03 -4.44
CA ARG A 380 -23.67 0.45 -4.40
C ARG A 380 -23.84 1.01 -3.00
N GLN A 381 -24.79 0.47 -2.23
CA GLN A 381 -25.15 0.95 -0.89
C GLN A 381 -24.04 0.74 0.14
N ILE A 382 -23.22 -0.31 -0.03
CA ILE A 382 -22.17 -0.73 0.91
C ILE A 382 -20.82 -0.97 0.24
N ALA A 383 -20.55 -0.25 -0.85
CA ALA A 383 -19.29 -0.38 -1.61
C ALA A 383 -18.06 -0.07 -0.72
N GLY A 384 -18.17 0.88 0.20
CA GLY A 384 -17.13 1.16 1.18
C GLY A 384 -16.83 0.00 2.11
N LEU A 385 -17.87 -0.69 2.60
CA LEU A 385 -17.71 -1.89 3.44
C LEU A 385 -17.06 -3.03 2.67
N SER A 386 -17.47 -3.26 1.41
CA SER A 386 -16.83 -4.27 0.55
C SER A 386 -15.35 -3.98 0.32
N GLY A 387 -14.99 -2.71 0.07
CA GLY A 387 -13.60 -2.28 -0.05
C GLY A 387 -12.81 -2.47 1.25
N ALA A 388 -13.41 -2.19 2.40
CA ALA A 388 -12.80 -2.43 3.70
C ALA A 388 -12.53 -3.92 3.94
N LEU A 389 -13.49 -4.79 3.60
CA LEU A 389 -13.29 -6.26 3.69
C LEU A 389 -12.20 -6.75 2.74
N LEU A 390 -12.19 -6.28 1.49
CA LEU A 390 -11.13 -6.60 0.52
C LEU A 390 -9.75 -6.22 1.09
N ASN A 391 -9.64 -5.02 1.65
CA ASN A 391 -8.38 -4.52 2.22
C ASN A 391 -7.97 -5.33 3.46
N THR A 392 -8.91 -5.60 4.36
CA THR A 392 -8.66 -6.40 5.57
C THR A 392 -8.21 -7.81 5.19
N CYS A 393 -8.94 -8.51 4.32
CA CYS A 393 -8.57 -9.84 3.85
C CYS A 393 -7.19 -9.83 3.17
N GLY A 394 -6.93 -8.84 2.32
CA GLY A 394 -5.62 -8.68 1.69
C GLY A 394 -4.49 -8.48 2.70
N ASN A 395 -4.71 -7.65 3.71
CA ASN A 395 -3.69 -7.36 4.72
C ASN A 395 -3.50 -8.46 5.77
N LEU A 396 -4.41 -9.44 5.91
CA LEU A 396 -4.15 -10.64 6.72
C LEU A 396 -2.89 -11.39 6.26
N SER A 397 -2.55 -11.31 4.98
CA SER A 397 -1.30 -11.89 4.45
C SER A 397 -0.03 -11.25 5.02
N SER A 398 -0.11 -10.01 5.52
CA SER A 398 1.02 -9.34 6.20
C SER A 398 1.39 -10.00 7.53
N ILE A 399 0.45 -10.73 8.10
CA ILE A 399 0.63 -11.49 9.34
C ILE A 399 1.11 -12.91 9.00
N THR A 400 0.34 -13.60 8.17
CA THR A 400 0.53 -15.03 7.94
C THR A 400 1.75 -15.34 7.08
N THR A 401 2.01 -14.55 6.02
CA THR A 401 3.11 -14.84 5.08
C THR A 401 4.49 -14.74 5.74
N PRO A 402 4.84 -13.67 6.48
CA PRO A 402 6.16 -13.61 7.13
C PRO A 402 6.37 -14.71 8.15
N ILE A 403 5.35 -15.06 8.94
CA ILE A 403 5.43 -16.11 9.95
C ILE A 403 5.60 -17.48 9.28
N ALA A 404 4.76 -17.79 8.28
CA ALA A 404 4.83 -19.08 7.58
C ALA A 404 6.19 -19.29 6.92
N ILE A 405 6.72 -18.27 6.24
CA ILE A 405 8.06 -18.33 5.63
C ILE A 405 9.14 -18.52 6.70
N GLY A 406 9.06 -17.80 7.82
CA GLY A 406 9.99 -17.96 8.93
C GLY A 406 10.05 -19.39 9.44
N TYR A 407 8.89 -20.02 9.67
CA TYR A 407 8.81 -21.44 10.07
C TYR A 407 9.32 -22.41 9.01
N ILE A 408 9.00 -22.16 7.73
CA ILE A 408 9.46 -23.01 6.62
C ILE A 408 10.99 -22.99 6.54
N VAL A 409 11.59 -21.80 6.56
CA VAL A 409 13.04 -21.63 6.45
C VAL A 409 13.75 -22.20 7.67
N ASP A 410 13.23 -21.98 8.89
CA ASP A 410 13.83 -22.47 10.13
C ASP A 410 13.85 -24.00 10.19
N ARG A 411 12.77 -24.66 9.74
CA ARG A 411 12.67 -26.13 9.75
C ARG A 411 13.43 -26.79 8.61
N SER A 412 13.47 -26.18 7.42
CA SER A 412 14.08 -26.78 6.24
C SER A 412 15.55 -26.39 6.02
N GLY A 413 16.02 -25.34 6.70
CA GLY A 413 17.33 -24.73 6.44
C GLY A 413 17.43 -24.08 5.04
N SER A 414 16.32 -23.93 4.30
CA SER A 414 16.30 -23.49 2.91
C SER A 414 15.11 -22.59 2.59
N PHE A 415 15.31 -21.66 1.67
CA PHE A 415 14.24 -20.83 1.11
C PHE A 415 13.40 -21.52 0.03
N ASN A 416 13.77 -22.72 -0.42
CA ASN A 416 13.05 -23.41 -1.49
C ASN A 416 11.57 -23.61 -1.17
N GLY A 417 11.26 -24.05 0.06
CA GLY A 417 9.88 -24.18 0.53
C GLY A 417 9.14 -22.85 0.64
N ALA A 418 9.84 -21.75 0.95
CA ALA A 418 9.24 -20.42 0.98
C ALA A 418 8.79 -19.96 -0.42
N LEU A 419 9.59 -20.22 -1.46
CA LEU A 419 9.21 -19.90 -2.84
C LEU A 419 8.02 -20.78 -3.29
N VAL A 420 7.99 -22.06 -2.93
CA VAL A 420 6.83 -22.94 -3.18
C VAL A 420 5.57 -22.41 -2.50
N TYR A 421 5.67 -21.96 -1.24
CA TYR A 421 4.56 -21.35 -0.52
C TYR A 421 3.99 -20.14 -1.26
N VAL A 422 4.84 -19.24 -1.73
CA VAL A 422 4.41 -18.02 -2.47
C VAL A 422 3.78 -18.39 -3.82
N VAL A 423 4.38 -19.34 -4.55
CA VAL A 423 3.84 -19.84 -5.82
C VAL A 423 2.49 -20.52 -5.63
N ALA A 424 2.29 -21.27 -4.55
CA ALA A 424 1.00 -21.87 -4.22
C ALA A 424 -0.09 -20.81 -4.03
N HIS A 425 0.22 -19.65 -3.43
CA HIS A 425 -0.72 -18.53 -3.33
C HIS A 425 -1.06 -17.94 -4.71
N ALA A 426 -0.06 -17.78 -5.61
CA ALA A 426 -0.34 -17.36 -6.98
C ALA A 426 -1.28 -18.34 -7.70
N LEU A 427 -1.08 -19.65 -7.54
CA LEU A 427 -1.95 -20.68 -8.10
C LEU A 427 -3.36 -20.63 -7.51
N VAL A 428 -3.50 -20.47 -6.20
CA VAL A 428 -4.81 -20.30 -5.54
C VAL A 428 -5.54 -19.07 -6.08
N ALA A 429 -4.85 -17.96 -6.31
CA ALA A 429 -5.46 -16.77 -6.93
C ALA A 429 -5.98 -17.07 -8.34
N VAL A 430 -5.22 -17.81 -9.17
CA VAL A 430 -5.67 -18.27 -10.50
C VAL A 430 -6.93 -19.12 -10.38
N ILE A 431 -6.92 -20.12 -9.49
CA ILE A 431 -8.07 -21.00 -9.24
C ILE A 431 -9.30 -20.20 -8.80
N CYS A 432 -9.11 -19.23 -7.88
CA CYS A 432 -10.20 -18.35 -7.44
C CYS A 432 -10.83 -17.60 -8.61
N TYR A 433 -10.04 -16.96 -9.47
CA TYR A 433 -10.57 -16.18 -10.58
C TYR A 433 -11.19 -17.05 -11.69
N LEU A 434 -10.66 -18.24 -11.94
CA LEU A 434 -11.20 -19.13 -12.97
C LEU A 434 -12.47 -19.86 -12.52
N PHE A 435 -12.49 -20.38 -11.27
CA PHE A 435 -13.52 -21.33 -10.84
C PHE A 435 -14.44 -20.82 -9.72
N VAL A 436 -13.99 -19.90 -8.85
CA VAL A 436 -14.76 -19.45 -7.69
C VAL A 436 -15.52 -18.16 -7.99
N VAL A 437 -14.84 -17.16 -8.56
CA VAL A 437 -15.40 -15.82 -8.83
C VAL A 437 -16.56 -15.88 -9.85
N GLY A 438 -16.53 -16.82 -10.79
CA GLY A 438 -17.61 -16.92 -11.81
C GLY A 438 -17.70 -15.65 -12.66
N GLU A 439 -18.90 -15.24 -13.04
CA GLU A 439 -19.13 -14.01 -13.81
C GLU A 439 -18.98 -12.76 -12.92
N ILE A 440 -18.16 -11.79 -13.36
CA ILE A 440 -18.00 -10.52 -12.67
C ILE A 440 -19.20 -9.63 -12.98
N ARG A 441 -20.05 -9.41 -11.98
CA ARG A 441 -21.24 -8.58 -12.06
C ARG A 441 -21.49 -7.91 -10.73
N ARG A 442 -22.20 -6.79 -10.74
CA ARG A 442 -22.58 -6.11 -9.51
C ARG A 442 -23.52 -6.95 -8.67
N VAL A 443 -23.21 -7.06 -7.38
CA VAL A 443 -24.08 -7.75 -6.42
C VAL A 443 -25.19 -6.80 -6.01
N GLU A 444 -26.42 -7.27 -6.06
CA GLU A 444 -27.59 -6.58 -5.52
C GLU A 444 -27.90 -7.17 -4.14
N LEU A 445 -28.12 -6.29 -3.15
CA LEU A 445 -28.57 -6.71 -1.82
C LEU A 445 -30.08 -6.90 -1.89
N GLN A 446 -30.51 -8.08 -1.51
CA GLN A 446 -31.93 -8.39 -1.26
C GLN A 446 -32.37 -7.88 0.09
#